data_9ea956c8daca066addca1213a7b1eb23
#
_entry.id   9ea956c8daca066addca1213a7b1eb23
#
_cell.length_a   1.000
_cell.length_b   1.000
_cell.length_c   1.000
_cell.angle_alpha   90.00
_cell.angle_beta   90.00
_cell.angle_gamma   90.00
#
_symmetry.space_group_name_H-M   'P 1'
#
loop_
_entity.id
_entity.type
_entity.pdbx_description
1 polymer ?
#
loop_
_entity_poly.entity_id
_entity_poly.type
_entity_poly.pdbx_seq_one_letter_code
_entity_poly.pdbx_strand_id
1 'polypeptide(L)'
;MAPEIIQVNNVYKQYANHLALNNVSINVPRGEIFGLLGPNGAGKTTLIRIINNITAPDKGEVLFDGKKLTEKDIYRIGYLPEERGLYKKMKVGEQAMYLCRLKGVSKTDAQKKLKYWFEKFQIQSWWDKKVEELSKGMAQKVQFITTVLHEPELLIFDEPFSGFDPLMPISFAKKF
;
A
#
# COMPACT_ATOMS: atom_id res chain seq x y z
N MET A 1 19.50 0.96 -18.39
CA MET A 1 18.74 0.31 -17.30
C MET A 1 17.60 1.23 -16.92
N ALA A 2 16.42 0.69 -16.61
CA ALA A 2 15.32 1.51 -16.10
C ALA A 2 15.76 2.19 -14.79
N PRO A 3 15.37 3.45 -14.54
CA PRO A 3 15.67 4.12 -13.28
C PRO A 3 15.00 3.38 -12.12
N GLU A 4 15.67 3.31 -10.99
CA GLU A 4 15.16 2.65 -9.80
C GLU A 4 14.18 3.57 -9.07
N ILE A 5 13.02 3.02 -8.69
CA ILE A 5 12.00 3.76 -7.90
C ILE A 5 12.33 3.73 -6.42
N ILE A 6 12.84 2.58 -5.92
CA ILE A 6 13.31 2.41 -4.53
C ILE A 6 14.72 1.83 -4.55
N GLN A 7 15.58 2.42 -3.73
CA GLN A 7 16.89 1.88 -3.39
C GLN A 7 16.99 1.81 -1.86
N VAL A 8 17.27 0.64 -1.35
CA VAL A 8 17.56 0.40 0.08
C VAL A 8 19.03 0.12 0.20
N ASN A 9 19.75 0.91 0.98
CA ASN A 9 21.21 0.85 1.09
C ASN A 9 21.62 0.51 2.51
N ASN A 10 22.17 -0.71 2.70
CA ASN A 10 22.76 -1.18 3.95
C ASN A 10 21.89 -0.92 5.20
N VAL A 11 20.59 -1.22 5.09
CA VAL A 11 19.63 -0.96 6.15
C VAL A 11 19.73 -2.00 7.27
N TYR A 12 19.78 -1.48 8.50
CA TYR A 12 19.71 -2.24 9.75
C TYR A 12 18.49 -1.83 10.54
N LYS A 13 17.85 -2.80 11.21
CA LYS A 13 16.78 -2.53 12.15
C LYS A 13 16.77 -3.57 13.27
N GLN A 14 16.86 -3.11 14.51
CA GLN A 14 16.79 -3.93 15.71
C GLN A 14 15.60 -3.52 16.58
N TYR A 15 14.90 -4.49 17.13
CA TYR A 15 13.84 -4.31 18.11
C TYR A 15 14.22 -5.06 19.37
N ALA A 16 14.48 -4.34 20.46
CA ALA A 16 14.96 -4.94 21.73
C ALA A 16 16.05 -6.00 21.46
N ASN A 17 15.75 -7.25 21.62
CA ASN A 17 16.69 -8.37 21.44
C ASN A 17 16.62 -9.05 20.07
N HIS A 18 15.81 -8.52 19.12
CA HIS A 18 15.61 -9.11 17.81
C HIS A 18 16.18 -8.22 16.71
N LEU A 19 17.17 -8.73 15.97
CA LEU A 19 17.71 -8.08 14.78
C LEU A 19 16.80 -8.41 13.58
N ALA A 20 15.89 -7.50 13.25
CA ALA A 20 14.91 -7.70 12.20
C ALA A 20 15.48 -7.52 10.79
N LEU A 21 16.42 -6.57 10.61
CA LEU A 21 17.13 -6.35 9.35
C LEU A 21 18.63 -6.24 9.63
N ASN A 22 19.41 -6.99 8.88
CA ASN A 22 20.88 -7.03 9.00
C ASN A 22 21.52 -6.72 7.65
N ASN A 23 21.94 -5.49 7.44
CA ASN A 23 22.65 -5.02 6.24
C ASN A 23 21.88 -5.32 4.95
N VAL A 24 20.60 -4.99 4.91
CA VAL A 24 19.74 -5.26 3.76
C VAL A 24 19.92 -4.18 2.70
N SER A 25 20.19 -4.61 1.46
CA SER A 25 20.25 -3.73 0.28
C SER A 25 19.42 -4.35 -0.84
N ILE A 26 18.50 -3.56 -1.40
CA ILE A 26 17.67 -3.96 -2.55
C ILE A 26 17.43 -2.76 -3.45
N ASN A 27 17.27 -3.02 -4.74
CA ASN A 27 16.93 -2.04 -5.76
C ASN A 27 15.65 -2.50 -6.46
N VAL A 28 14.68 -1.61 -6.57
CA VAL A 28 13.40 -1.88 -7.25
C VAL A 28 13.34 -1.01 -8.50
N PRO A 29 13.38 -1.59 -9.70
CA PRO A 29 13.27 -0.85 -10.96
C PRO A 29 11.88 -0.23 -11.11
N ARG A 30 11.82 0.94 -11.77
CA ARG A 30 10.56 1.61 -12.08
C ARG A 30 9.78 0.82 -13.15
N GLY A 31 8.47 0.66 -12.92
CA GLY A 31 7.56 0.02 -13.88
C GLY A 31 7.64 -1.51 -13.90
N GLU A 32 8.34 -2.12 -12.94
CA GLU A 32 8.45 -3.57 -12.81
C GLU A 32 7.71 -4.11 -11.59
N ILE A 33 7.43 -5.41 -11.62
CA ILE A 33 6.88 -6.13 -10.46
C ILE A 33 8.06 -6.78 -9.72
N PHE A 34 8.26 -6.35 -8.47
CA PHE A 34 9.31 -6.86 -7.60
C PHE A 34 8.71 -7.74 -6.49
N GLY A 35 9.16 -8.99 -6.39
CA GLY A 35 8.72 -9.94 -5.36
C GLY A 35 9.68 -9.97 -4.16
N LEU A 36 9.21 -9.56 -2.98
CA LEU A 36 9.94 -9.70 -1.72
C LEU A 36 9.53 -11.01 -1.03
N LEU A 37 10.37 -12.03 -1.15
CA LEU A 37 10.09 -13.38 -0.66
C LEU A 37 10.95 -13.72 0.56
N GLY A 38 10.43 -14.57 1.43
CA GLY A 38 11.13 -15.05 2.62
C GLY A 38 10.19 -15.65 3.66
N PRO A 39 10.69 -16.41 4.64
CA PRO A 39 9.88 -17.00 5.69
C PRO A 39 9.25 -15.94 6.62
N ASN A 40 8.29 -16.39 7.45
CA ASN A 40 7.76 -15.53 8.50
C ASN A 40 8.88 -15.14 9.46
N GLY A 41 8.90 -13.86 9.88
CA GLY A 41 9.98 -13.32 10.70
C GLY A 41 11.24 -12.89 9.96
N ALA A 42 11.34 -13.06 8.64
CA ALA A 42 12.50 -12.63 7.84
C ALA A 42 12.68 -11.11 7.70
N GLY A 43 11.86 -10.30 8.35
CA GLY A 43 11.95 -8.85 8.31
C GLY A 43 11.21 -8.17 7.14
N LYS A 44 10.46 -8.90 6.31
CA LYS A 44 9.73 -8.35 5.15
C LYS A 44 8.85 -7.15 5.53
N THR A 45 7.95 -7.34 6.48
CA THR A 45 7.06 -6.26 6.96
C THR A 45 7.83 -5.12 7.61
N THR A 46 8.96 -5.40 8.28
CA THR A 46 9.84 -4.34 8.82
C THR A 46 10.43 -3.49 7.71
N LEU A 47 10.94 -4.11 6.64
CA LEU A 47 11.46 -3.40 5.48
C LEU A 47 10.38 -2.57 4.79
N ILE A 48 9.19 -3.16 4.56
CA ILE A 48 8.03 -2.48 3.99
C ILE A 48 7.64 -1.25 4.84
N ARG A 49 7.63 -1.36 6.17
CA ARG A 49 7.36 -0.23 7.09
C ARG A 49 8.41 0.87 6.98
N ILE A 50 9.68 0.53 6.76
CA ILE A 50 10.75 1.51 6.55
C ILE A 50 10.56 2.23 5.21
N ILE A 51 10.26 1.51 4.12
CA ILE A 51 9.99 2.10 2.80
C ILE A 51 8.74 3.01 2.84
N ASN A 52 7.75 2.70 3.66
CA ASN A 52 6.57 3.54 3.88
C ASN A 52 6.78 4.67 4.89
N ASN A 53 8.00 4.88 5.37
CA ASN A 53 8.34 5.90 6.38
C ASN A 53 7.53 5.78 7.70
N ILE A 54 7.06 4.57 8.02
CA ILE A 54 6.35 4.26 9.29
C ILE A 54 7.35 4.05 10.42
N THR A 55 8.52 3.52 10.09
CA THR A 55 9.61 3.24 11.03
C THR A 55 10.94 3.68 10.43
N ALA A 56 11.76 4.37 11.19
CA ALA A 56 13.10 4.73 10.74
C ALA A 56 14.07 3.52 10.84
N PRO A 57 15.00 3.36 9.89
CA PRO A 57 16.09 2.42 10.03
C PRO A 57 17.07 2.90 11.14
N ASP A 58 17.80 1.96 11.76
CA ASP A 58 18.82 2.30 12.74
C ASP A 58 20.14 2.68 12.06
N LYS A 59 20.42 2.07 10.89
CA LYS A 59 21.54 2.42 10.01
C LYS A 59 21.11 2.22 8.56
N GLY A 60 21.86 2.84 7.63
CA GLY A 60 21.57 2.80 6.21
C GLY A 60 20.52 3.86 5.83
N GLU A 61 20.04 3.78 4.62
CA GLU A 61 19.10 4.75 4.07
C GLU A 61 18.18 4.12 3.02
N VAL A 62 17.07 4.79 2.76
CA VAL A 62 16.17 4.48 1.64
C VAL A 62 16.10 5.69 0.74
N LEU A 63 16.30 5.45 -0.57
CA LEU A 63 16.09 6.46 -1.60
C LEU A 63 14.80 6.15 -2.35
N PHE A 64 14.01 7.18 -2.61
CA PHE A 64 12.85 7.15 -3.49
C PHE A 64 13.14 8.05 -4.69
N ASP A 65 13.10 7.47 -5.89
CA ASP A 65 13.41 8.20 -7.14
C ASP A 65 14.78 8.88 -7.08
N GLY A 66 15.81 8.17 -6.58
CA GLY A 66 17.18 8.63 -6.44
C GLY A 66 17.44 9.68 -5.35
N LYS A 67 16.42 10.06 -4.55
CA LYS A 67 16.55 11.02 -3.45
C LYS A 67 16.21 10.36 -2.11
N LYS A 68 16.81 10.85 -1.03
CA LYS A 68 16.49 10.34 0.31
C LYS A 68 14.99 10.43 0.57
N LEU A 69 14.42 9.29 0.98
CA LEU A 69 12.99 9.16 1.30
C LEU A 69 12.59 10.17 2.38
N THR A 70 11.46 10.85 2.15
CA THR A 70 10.90 11.87 3.04
C THR A 70 9.42 11.59 3.33
N GLU A 71 8.85 12.28 4.31
CA GLU A 71 7.42 12.21 4.60
C GLU A 71 6.53 12.62 3.41
N LYS A 72 7.04 13.48 2.52
CA LYS A 72 6.29 13.90 1.32
C LYS A 72 6.14 12.78 0.29
N ASP A 73 7.05 11.83 0.26
CA ASP A 73 7.02 10.73 -0.70
C ASP A 73 5.92 9.71 -0.39
N ILE A 74 5.37 9.70 0.84
CA ILE A 74 4.23 8.83 1.21
C ILE A 74 2.97 9.12 0.37
N TYR A 75 2.84 10.33 -0.19
CA TYR A 75 1.75 10.68 -1.11
C TYR A 75 1.89 10.04 -2.48
N ARG A 76 3.09 9.57 -2.82
CA ARG A 76 3.43 8.89 -4.08
C ARG A 76 3.45 7.37 -3.92
N ILE A 77 3.26 6.87 -2.68
CA ILE A 77 3.27 5.45 -2.33
C ILE A 77 1.88 5.00 -1.92
N GLY A 78 1.39 3.93 -2.55
CA GLY A 78 0.21 3.19 -2.14
C GLY A 78 0.64 1.94 -1.36
N TYR A 79 0.20 1.83 -0.12
CA TYR A 79 0.50 0.69 0.74
C TYR A 79 -0.77 -0.04 1.16
N LEU A 80 -0.83 -1.33 0.84
CA LEU A 80 -1.88 -2.25 1.26
C LEU A 80 -1.29 -3.18 2.33
N PRO A 81 -1.54 -2.92 3.62
CA PRO A 81 -1.04 -3.77 4.70
C PRO A 81 -1.82 -5.09 4.78
N GLU A 82 -1.22 -6.11 5.37
CA GLU A 82 -1.87 -7.38 5.70
C GLU A 82 -3.08 -7.15 6.63
N GLU A 83 -2.90 -6.33 7.66
CA GLU A 83 -3.98 -5.97 8.58
C GLU A 83 -4.85 -4.85 8.01
N ARG A 84 -6.15 -4.94 8.22
CA ARG A 84 -7.12 -3.99 7.68
C ARG A 84 -7.13 -2.71 8.49
N GLY A 85 -6.57 -1.64 7.93
CA GLY A 85 -6.61 -0.29 8.49
C GLY A 85 -7.95 0.43 8.32
N LEU A 86 -9.07 -0.31 8.21
CA LEU A 86 -10.38 0.30 8.00
C LEU A 86 -11.09 0.58 9.34
N TYR A 87 -11.70 1.76 9.46
CA TYR A 87 -12.46 2.17 10.65
C TYR A 87 -13.86 1.53 10.64
N LYS A 88 -14.08 0.54 11.50
CA LYS A 88 -15.26 -0.33 11.52
C LYS A 88 -16.59 0.42 11.54
N LYS A 89 -16.70 1.51 12.30
CA LYS A 89 -17.94 2.29 12.50
C LYS A 89 -18.20 3.32 11.40
N MET A 90 -17.24 3.62 10.54
CA MET A 90 -17.43 4.56 9.42
C MET A 90 -18.20 3.90 8.28
N LYS A 91 -18.95 4.71 7.52
CA LYS A 91 -19.49 4.28 6.23
C LYS A 91 -18.38 4.11 5.20
N VAL A 92 -18.54 3.15 4.30
CA VAL A 92 -17.56 2.81 3.26
C VAL A 92 -17.22 4.03 2.40
N GLY A 93 -18.23 4.76 1.92
CA GLY A 93 -18.02 5.96 1.10
C GLY A 93 -17.33 7.09 1.86
N GLU A 94 -17.69 7.32 3.13
CA GLU A 94 -17.06 8.33 3.97
C GLU A 94 -15.59 8.01 4.20
N GLN A 95 -15.29 6.77 4.53
CA GLN A 95 -13.91 6.32 4.76
C GLN A 95 -13.07 6.40 3.49
N ALA A 96 -13.60 5.93 2.37
CA ALA A 96 -12.90 5.99 1.10
C ALA A 96 -12.59 7.44 0.69
N MET A 97 -13.55 8.34 0.89
CA MET A 97 -13.37 9.78 0.69
C MET A 97 -12.31 10.36 1.63
N TYR A 98 -12.36 10.00 2.92
CA TYR A 98 -11.41 10.45 3.93
C TYR A 98 -9.98 10.03 3.59
N LEU A 99 -9.76 8.74 3.32
CA LEU A 99 -8.43 8.21 2.99
C LEU A 99 -7.86 8.80 1.71
N CYS A 100 -8.70 9.01 0.70
CA CYS A 100 -8.30 9.66 -0.54
C CYS A 100 -7.83 11.10 -0.30
N ARG A 101 -8.55 11.85 0.53
CA ARG A 101 -8.19 13.22 0.88
C ARG A 101 -6.92 13.31 1.74
N LEU A 102 -6.67 12.35 2.61
CA LEU A 102 -5.41 12.24 3.36
C LEU A 102 -4.21 12.08 2.41
N LYS A 103 -4.42 11.47 1.24
CA LYS A 103 -3.40 11.35 0.18
C LYS A 103 -3.34 12.58 -0.75
N GLY A 104 -3.93 13.71 -0.37
CA GLY A 104 -3.83 14.97 -1.09
C GLY A 104 -4.79 15.15 -2.27
N VAL A 105 -5.69 14.19 -2.53
CA VAL A 105 -6.65 14.29 -3.63
C VAL A 105 -7.76 15.30 -3.28
N SER A 106 -8.12 16.18 -4.23
CA SER A 106 -9.21 17.13 -4.03
C SER A 106 -10.55 16.43 -3.77
N LYS A 107 -11.50 17.08 -3.08
CA LYS A 107 -12.83 16.49 -2.83
C LYS A 107 -13.53 16.12 -4.14
N THR A 108 -13.46 16.98 -5.12
CA THR A 108 -14.11 16.79 -6.43
C THR A 108 -13.51 15.63 -7.20
N ASP A 109 -12.17 15.51 -7.23
CA ASP A 109 -11.50 14.42 -7.93
C ASP A 109 -11.68 13.10 -7.17
N ALA A 110 -11.65 13.12 -5.84
CA ALA A 110 -11.95 11.96 -5.02
C ALA A 110 -13.36 11.40 -5.32
N GLN A 111 -14.37 12.26 -5.44
CA GLN A 111 -15.73 11.85 -5.80
C GLN A 111 -15.79 11.18 -7.17
N LYS A 112 -15.15 11.78 -8.19
CA LYS A 112 -15.10 11.23 -9.55
C LYS A 112 -14.41 9.87 -9.59
N LYS A 113 -13.23 9.78 -8.95
CA LYS A 113 -12.43 8.55 -8.90
C LYS A 113 -13.16 7.45 -8.14
N LEU A 114 -13.78 7.77 -6.99
CA LEU A 114 -14.56 6.81 -6.21
C LEU A 114 -15.76 6.29 -7.00
N LYS A 115 -16.50 7.17 -7.68
CA LYS A 115 -17.61 6.76 -8.53
C LYS A 115 -17.15 5.74 -9.57
N TYR A 116 -16.09 6.04 -10.31
CA TYR A 116 -15.50 5.16 -11.31
C TYR A 116 -15.11 3.80 -10.73
N TRP A 117 -14.38 3.79 -9.61
CA TRP A 117 -13.90 2.55 -9.00
C TRP A 117 -15.02 1.71 -8.40
N PHE A 118 -16.03 2.34 -7.79
CA PHE A 118 -17.19 1.64 -7.23
C PHE A 118 -18.05 1.01 -8.34
N GLU A 119 -18.22 1.70 -9.46
CA GLU A 119 -18.88 1.15 -10.65
C GLU A 119 -18.09 -0.02 -11.24
N LYS A 120 -16.78 0.14 -11.43
CA LYS A 120 -15.89 -0.89 -11.96
C LYS A 120 -15.89 -2.19 -11.14
N PHE A 121 -15.97 -2.08 -9.81
CA PHE A 121 -16.03 -3.22 -8.89
C PHE A 121 -17.46 -3.69 -8.57
N GLN A 122 -18.47 -3.04 -9.09
CA GLN A 122 -19.89 -3.32 -8.87
C GLN A 122 -20.25 -3.27 -7.36
N ILE A 123 -19.77 -2.23 -6.66
CA ILE A 123 -19.94 -2.06 -5.22
C ILE A 123 -20.61 -0.74 -4.85
N GLN A 124 -21.34 -0.11 -5.77
CA GLN A 124 -22.02 1.17 -5.52
C GLN A 124 -22.99 1.09 -4.33
N SER A 125 -23.66 -0.06 -4.18
CA SER A 125 -24.59 -0.32 -3.06
C SER A 125 -23.93 -0.40 -1.69
N TRP A 126 -22.60 -0.42 -1.63
CA TRP A 126 -21.88 -0.47 -0.34
C TRP A 126 -21.57 0.92 0.22
N TRP A 127 -21.81 1.98 -0.54
CA TRP A 127 -21.48 3.36 -0.16
C TRP A 127 -21.91 3.74 1.26
N ASP A 128 -23.16 3.44 1.59
CA ASP A 128 -23.77 3.77 2.88
C ASP A 128 -23.66 2.67 3.94
N LYS A 129 -23.13 1.49 3.59
CA LYS A 129 -22.88 0.42 4.57
C LYS A 129 -21.74 0.82 5.51
N LYS A 130 -21.83 0.39 6.77
CA LYS A 130 -20.71 0.48 7.69
C LYS A 130 -19.65 -0.56 7.31
N VAL A 131 -18.37 -0.25 7.56
CA VAL A 131 -17.26 -1.16 7.29
C VAL A 131 -17.41 -2.49 8.05
N GLU A 132 -17.96 -2.48 9.26
CA GLU A 132 -18.20 -3.68 10.06
C GLU A 132 -19.21 -4.65 9.43
N GLU A 133 -20.07 -4.18 8.53
CA GLU A 133 -21.04 -5.00 7.79
C GLU A 133 -20.44 -5.72 6.58
N LEU A 134 -19.17 -5.40 6.25
CA LEU A 134 -18.49 -5.99 5.10
C LEU A 134 -17.92 -7.37 5.44
N SER A 135 -18.06 -8.31 4.51
CA SER A 135 -17.29 -9.55 4.55
C SER A 135 -15.79 -9.26 4.37
N LYS A 136 -14.95 -10.26 4.65
CA LYS A 136 -13.50 -10.16 4.47
C LYS A 136 -13.12 -9.71 3.05
N GLY A 137 -13.67 -10.35 2.02
CA GLY A 137 -13.40 -10.01 0.63
C GLY A 137 -13.95 -8.64 0.24
N MET A 138 -15.12 -8.23 0.78
CA MET A 138 -15.66 -6.90 0.55
C MET A 138 -14.74 -5.81 1.11
N ALA A 139 -14.28 -5.98 2.34
CA ALA A 139 -13.36 -5.04 2.99
C ALA A 139 -12.03 -4.91 2.22
N GLN A 140 -11.52 -6.02 1.67
CA GLN A 140 -10.31 -6.01 0.82
C GLN A 140 -10.50 -5.22 -0.47
N LYS A 141 -11.66 -5.34 -1.14
CA LYS A 141 -11.96 -4.52 -2.33
C LYS A 141 -11.92 -3.03 -2.01
N VAL A 142 -12.56 -2.63 -0.90
CA VAL A 142 -12.55 -1.23 -0.46
C VAL A 142 -11.13 -0.77 -0.13
N GLN A 143 -10.37 -1.57 0.59
CA GLN A 143 -8.99 -1.27 0.96
C GLN A 143 -8.09 -1.14 -0.27
N PHE A 144 -8.23 -2.03 -1.26
CA PHE A 144 -7.51 -1.93 -2.52
C PHE A 144 -7.84 -0.62 -3.25
N ILE A 145 -9.13 -0.29 -3.39
CA ILE A 145 -9.56 0.96 -4.05
C ILE A 145 -8.91 2.17 -3.36
N THR A 146 -8.97 2.25 -2.04
CA THR A 146 -8.38 3.38 -1.30
C THR A 146 -6.86 3.45 -1.42
N THR A 147 -6.19 2.32 -1.66
CA THR A 147 -4.74 2.26 -1.88
C THR A 147 -4.32 2.80 -3.25
N VAL A 148 -5.11 2.56 -4.30
CA VAL A 148 -4.73 2.96 -5.68
C VAL A 148 -5.34 4.29 -6.13
N LEU A 149 -6.31 4.82 -5.41
CA LEU A 149 -7.15 5.93 -5.84
C LEU A 149 -6.40 7.26 -6.05
N HIS A 150 -5.31 7.47 -5.32
CA HIS A 150 -4.45 8.65 -5.45
C HIS A 150 -3.39 8.50 -6.56
N GLU A 151 -3.44 7.42 -7.36
CA GLU A 151 -2.53 7.14 -8.48
C GLU A 151 -1.05 7.14 -8.07
N PRO A 152 -0.67 6.28 -7.11
CA PRO A 152 0.69 6.22 -6.62
C PRO A 152 1.68 5.75 -7.69
N GLU A 153 2.92 6.20 -7.59
CA GLU A 153 4.02 5.77 -8.46
C GLU A 153 4.60 4.42 -8.03
N LEU A 154 4.46 4.08 -6.75
CA LEU A 154 4.85 2.79 -6.17
C LEU A 154 3.67 2.19 -5.44
N LEU A 155 3.36 0.92 -5.73
CA LEU A 155 2.38 0.12 -4.99
C LEU A 155 3.10 -0.97 -4.21
N ILE A 156 2.81 -1.05 -2.92
CA ILE A 156 3.34 -2.08 -2.02
C ILE A 156 2.17 -2.88 -1.46
N PHE A 157 2.23 -4.19 -1.64
CA PHE A 157 1.24 -5.13 -1.13
C PHE A 157 1.93 -6.07 -0.13
N ASP A 158 1.50 -6.02 1.14
CA ASP A 158 1.99 -6.92 2.19
C ASP A 158 1.01 -8.07 2.34
N GLU A 159 1.44 -9.30 2.02
CA GLU A 159 0.62 -10.52 2.02
C GLU A 159 -0.70 -10.39 1.22
N PRO A 160 -0.66 -9.96 -0.07
CA PRO A 160 -1.86 -9.62 -0.84
C PRO A 160 -2.82 -10.81 -1.05
N PHE A 161 -2.32 -12.04 -0.94
CA PHE A 161 -3.10 -13.26 -1.16
C PHE A 161 -3.67 -13.87 0.12
N SER A 162 -3.38 -13.34 1.30
CA SER A 162 -3.94 -13.80 2.57
C SER A 162 -5.43 -13.46 2.66
N GLY A 163 -6.27 -14.25 1.97
CA GLY A 163 -7.73 -14.13 1.93
C GLY A 163 -8.32 -13.48 0.68
N PHE A 164 -7.57 -13.39 -0.40
CA PHE A 164 -8.11 -13.07 -1.71
C PHE A 164 -9.00 -14.20 -2.23
N ASP A 165 -10.15 -13.83 -2.79
CA ASP A 165 -10.92 -14.69 -3.67
C ASP A 165 -10.08 -14.92 -4.94
N PRO A 166 -9.75 -16.18 -5.32
CA PRO A 166 -8.97 -16.49 -6.53
C PRO A 166 -9.59 -15.97 -7.83
N LEU A 167 -10.85 -15.53 -7.79
CA LEU A 167 -11.59 -15.00 -8.93
C LEU A 167 -11.41 -13.48 -9.13
N MET A 168 -10.58 -12.79 -8.34
CA MET A 168 -10.21 -11.42 -8.71
C MET A 168 -9.32 -11.47 -9.95
N PRO A 169 -9.75 -10.90 -11.08
CA PRO A 169 -9.00 -11.05 -12.33
C PRO A 169 -7.62 -10.40 -12.21
N ILE A 170 -6.59 -11.18 -12.53
CA ILE A 170 -5.19 -10.76 -12.76
C ILE A 170 -5.08 -9.64 -13.82
N SER A 171 -6.19 -9.30 -14.48
CA SER A 171 -6.29 -8.19 -15.43
C SER A 171 -5.91 -6.80 -14.87
N PHE A 172 -5.70 -6.70 -13.56
CA PHE A 172 -5.27 -5.45 -12.91
C PHE A 172 -3.80 -5.13 -13.13
N ALA A 173 -2.93 -6.13 -13.30
CA ALA A 173 -1.48 -5.92 -13.48
C ALA A 173 -1.11 -5.35 -14.86
N LYS A 174 -2.03 -5.31 -15.81
CA LYS A 174 -1.79 -4.86 -17.20
C LYS A 174 -2.12 -3.39 -17.46
N LYS A 175 -2.47 -2.59 -16.45
CA LYS A 175 -2.90 -1.20 -16.63
C LYS A 175 -2.19 -0.16 -15.74
N PHE A 176 -1.09 -0.58 -15.10
CA PHE A 176 -0.19 0.31 -14.35
C PHE A 176 1.19 0.28 -14.96
#